data_b75d3b03f200f04cdefe468be214dd58
#
_entry.id   b75d3b03f200f04cdefe468be214dd58
#
_cell.length_a   1.000
_cell.length_b   1.000
_cell.length_c   1.000
_cell.angle_alpha   90.00
_cell.angle_beta   90.00
_cell.angle_gamma   90.00
#
_symmetry.space_group_name_H-M   'P 1'
#
loop_
_entity.id
_entity.type
_entity.pdbx_description
1 polymer ?
#
loop_
_entity_poly.entity_id
_entity_poly.type
_entity_poly.pdbx_seq_one_letter_code
_entity_poly.pdbx_strand_id
1 'polypeptide(L)'
;MKGYAVGPINMKTKSEIDHAFEYAKRVGVKTIIGVPTYELLSYVDKKVKEYDFHYAIHLHGPDLLVFPDAKDVWEHTKDLDPRIGMCLDIGHDLRSGRDPVADLKKYHTRVFDMHIKDVTDSTKAGHSIELGRGKIDFPALVQMMREVNYTGMCSLEYEKDRNDPFLGIAESIGYFKAVSDMVC
;
A
#
# COMPACT_ATOMS: atom_id res chain seq x y z
N MET A 1 10.84 12.86 -14.40
CA MET A 1 10.17 12.28 -13.23
C MET A 1 10.76 10.90 -13.03
N LYS A 2 11.30 10.56 -11.86
CA LYS A 2 11.76 9.20 -11.57
C LYS A 2 10.57 8.43 -10.99
N GLY A 3 10.27 7.26 -11.54
CA GLY A 3 9.31 6.34 -10.93
C GLY A 3 9.84 5.86 -9.57
N TYR A 4 8.92 5.68 -8.59
CA TYR A 4 9.27 5.13 -7.27
C TYR A 4 9.09 3.61 -7.24
N ALA A 5 7.95 3.13 -7.75
CA ALA A 5 7.58 1.73 -7.79
C ALA A 5 6.86 1.38 -9.08
N VAL A 6 6.73 0.09 -9.36
CA VAL A 6 5.81 -0.46 -10.37
C VAL A 6 4.73 -1.28 -9.68
N GLY A 7 3.48 -1.08 -10.03
CA GLY A 7 2.32 -1.80 -9.46
C GLY A 7 1.14 -0.88 -9.16
N PRO A 8 0.08 -1.41 -8.54
CA PRO A 8 -0.06 -2.80 -8.09
C PRO A 8 -0.29 -3.80 -9.25
N ILE A 9 0.32 -4.98 -9.15
CA ILE A 9 0.24 -6.03 -10.17
C ILE A 9 -0.19 -7.34 -9.53
N ASN A 10 -1.26 -7.96 -10.04
CA ASN A 10 -1.64 -9.32 -9.65
C ASN A 10 -0.68 -10.32 -10.27
N MET A 11 -0.11 -11.21 -9.47
CA MET A 11 0.91 -12.18 -9.90
C MET A 11 0.50 -13.59 -9.47
N LYS A 12 0.01 -14.38 -10.40
CA LYS A 12 -0.47 -15.75 -10.15
C LYS A 12 0.49 -16.83 -10.62
N THR A 13 1.57 -16.44 -11.29
CA THR A 13 2.56 -17.36 -11.86
C THR A 13 3.99 -16.83 -11.66
N LYS A 14 4.97 -17.74 -11.69
CA LYS A 14 6.38 -17.37 -11.65
C LYS A 14 6.78 -16.48 -12.81
N SER A 15 6.22 -16.71 -14.00
CA SER A 15 6.50 -15.91 -15.19
C SER A 15 6.04 -14.46 -15.03
N GLU A 16 4.89 -14.21 -14.40
CA GLU A 16 4.42 -12.85 -14.11
C GLU A 16 5.33 -12.14 -13.10
N ILE A 17 5.81 -12.88 -12.09
CA ILE A 17 6.80 -12.35 -11.14
C ILE A 17 8.09 -11.99 -11.86
N ASP A 18 8.65 -12.90 -12.67
CA ASP A 18 9.87 -12.65 -13.46
C ASP A 18 9.71 -11.42 -14.34
N HIS A 19 8.58 -11.32 -15.03
CA HIS A 19 8.28 -10.16 -15.88
C HIS A 19 8.26 -8.84 -15.09
N ALA A 20 7.65 -8.83 -13.91
CA ALA A 20 7.59 -7.63 -13.07
C ALA A 20 8.99 -7.20 -12.59
N PHE A 21 9.83 -8.13 -12.17
CA PHE A 21 11.21 -7.84 -11.76
C PHE A 21 12.07 -7.32 -12.91
N GLU A 22 12.00 -7.96 -14.09
CA GLU A 22 12.70 -7.50 -15.28
C GLU A 22 12.21 -6.14 -15.77
N TYR A 23 10.89 -5.89 -15.71
CA TYR A 23 10.33 -4.59 -16.05
C TYR A 23 10.82 -3.50 -15.08
N ALA A 24 10.74 -3.74 -13.76
CA ALA A 24 11.22 -2.81 -12.75
C ALA A 24 12.70 -2.46 -12.95
N LYS A 25 13.53 -3.46 -13.22
CA LYS A 25 14.95 -3.28 -13.55
C LYS A 25 15.17 -2.41 -14.80
N ARG A 26 14.39 -2.66 -15.86
CA ARG A 26 14.49 -1.89 -17.12
C ARG A 26 14.11 -0.42 -16.97
N VAL A 27 13.10 -0.12 -16.15
CA VAL A 27 12.67 1.26 -15.90
C VAL A 27 13.45 1.94 -14.75
N GLY A 28 14.36 1.22 -14.09
CA GLY A 28 15.26 1.77 -13.09
C GLY A 28 14.59 2.02 -11.74
N VAL A 29 13.53 1.27 -11.38
CA VAL A 29 12.90 1.31 -10.06
C VAL A 29 13.25 0.05 -9.28
N LYS A 30 13.30 0.15 -7.96
CA LYS A 30 13.69 -0.93 -7.05
C LYS A 30 12.57 -1.41 -6.14
N THR A 31 11.37 -0.89 -6.30
CA THR A 31 10.20 -1.29 -5.51
C THR A 31 9.12 -1.84 -6.44
N ILE A 32 8.63 -3.02 -6.13
CA ILE A 32 7.52 -3.67 -6.83
C ILE A 32 6.35 -3.76 -5.87
N ILE A 33 5.18 -3.25 -6.29
CA ILE A 33 3.93 -3.43 -5.57
C ILE A 33 3.17 -4.55 -6.26
N GLY A 34 2.84 -5.62 -5.56
CA GLY A 34 2.24 -6.79 -6.16
C GLY A 34 1.39 -7.61 -5.22
N VAL A 35 0.51 -8.43 -5.81
CA VAL A 35 -0.33 -9.37 -5.07
C VAL A 35 -0.03 -10.78 -5.58
N PRO A 36 0.98 -11.48 -5.01
CA PRO A 36 1.27 -12.87 -5.36
C PRO A 36 0.24 -13.79 -4.70
N THR A 37 0.26 -15.07 -5.02
CA THR A 37 -0.39 -16.06 -4.16
C THR A 37 0.53 -16.47 -3.02
N TYR A 38 -0.01 -17.04 -1.94
CA TYR A 38 0.80 -17.48 -0.79
C TYR A 38 1.88 -18.50 -1.21
N GLU A 39 1.56 -19.41 -2.14
CA GLU A 39 2.48 -20.44 -2.64
C GLU A 39 3.67 -19.86 -3.40
N LEU A 40 3.53 -18.63 -3.91
CA LEU A 40 4.59 -17.96 -4.67
C LEU A 40 5.52 -17.10 -3.80
N LEU A 41 5.23 -16.95 -2.50
CA LEU A 41 6.06 -16.13 -1.61
C LEU A 41 7.52 -16.60 -1.55
N SER A 42 7.77 -17.90 -1.53
CA SER A 42 9.13 -18.44 -1.56
C SER A 42 9.87 -18.08 -2.88
N TYR A 43 9.14 -17.96 -3.96
CA TYR A 43 9.70 -17.53 -5.24
C TYR A 43 9.97 -16.03 -5.27
N VAL A 44 9.07 -15.22 -4.72
CA VAL A 44 9.29 -13.77 -4.51
C VAL A 44 10.53 -13.55 -3.64
N ASP A 45 10.69 -14.31 -2.55
CA ASP A 45 11.86 -14.23 -1.66
C ASP A 45 13.18 -14.46 -2.40
N LYS A 46 13.21 -15.47 -3.27
CA LYS A 46 14.36 -15.71 -4.16
C LYS A 46 14.63 -14.52 -5.07
N LYS A 47 13.61 -13.95 -5.70
CA LYS A 47 13.75 -12.83 -6.63
C LYS A 47 14.17 -11.54 -5.95
N VAL A 48 13.65 -11.25 -4.78
CA VAL A 48 14.06 -10.10 -3.96
C VAL A 48 15.57 -10.15 -3.65
N LYS A 49 16.09 -11.34 -3.32
CA LYS A 49 17.52 -11.55 -3.08
C LYS A 49 18.36 -11.43 -4.36
N GLU A 50 17.84 -11.96 -5.48
CA GLU A 50 18.52 -11.93 -6.79
C GLU A 50 18.68 -10.50 -7.34
N TYR A 51 17.63 -9.67 -7.22
CA TYR A 51 17.59 -8.33 -7.81
C TYR A 51 17.99 -7.21 -6.83
N ASP A 52 18.07 -7.50 -5.54
CA ASP A 52 18.23 -6.48 -4.49
C ASP A 52 17.13 -5.41 -4.53
N PHE A 53 15.87 -5.85 -4.63
CA PHE A 53 14.68 -5.02 -4.72
C PHE A 53 13.82 -5.16 -3.47
N HIS A 54 12.96 -4.16 -3.22
CA HIS A 54 11.86 -4.27 -2.29
C HIS A 54 10.62 -4.82 -2.99
N TYR A 55 9.87 -5.64 -2.26
CA TYR A 55 8.59 -6.15 -2.72
C TYR A 55 7.52 -5.81 -1.70
N ALA A 56 6.60 -4.93 -2.07
CA ALA A 56 5.51 -4.46 -1.24
C ALA A 56 4.21 -5.19 -1.62
N ILE A 57 3.71 -6.06 -0.76
CA ILE A 57 2.44 -6.76 -0.98
C ILE A 57 1.31 -5.76 -0.75
N HIS A 58 0.50 -5.53 -1.79
CA HIS A 58 -0.68 -4.68 -1.71
C HIS A 58 -1.83 -5.47 -1.05
N LEU A 59 -2.27 -5.03 0.10
CA LEU A 59 -3.44 -5.58 0.76
C LEU A 59 -4.72 -5.03 0.14
N HIS A 60 -5.74 -5.87 -0.04
CA HIS A 60 -6.94 -5.49 -0.78
C HIS A 60 -8.22 -6.10 -0.19
N GLY A 61 -8.27 -6.24 1.13
CA GLY A 61 -9.48 -6.71 1.79
C GLY A 61 -10.56 -5.62 1.93
N PRO A 62 -11.77 -5.99 2.23
CA PRO A 62 -12.30 -7.35 2.27
C PRO A 62 -12.70 -7.90 0.88
N ASP A 63 -12.29 -7.25 -0.21
CA ASP A 63 -12.68 -7.62 -1.57
C ASP A 63 -11.89 -8.82 -2.09
N LEU A 64 -10.63 -8.95 -1.68
CA LEU A 64 -9.79 -10.13 -1.92
C LEU A 64 -9.52 -10.87 -0.60
N LEU A 65 -9.51 -12.20 -0.67
CA LEU A 65 -9.17 -13.06 0.48
C LEU A 65 -7.67 -13.32 0.61
N VAL A 66 -6.89 -13.02 -0.42
CA VAL A 66 -5.43 -13.13 -0.41
C VAL A 66 -4.86 -11.81 0.07
N PHE A 67 -4.13 -11.83 1.16
CA PHE A 67 -3.59 -10.64 1.84
C PHE A 67 -4.67 -9.57 2.12
N PRO A 68 -5.70 -9.89 2.90
CA PRO A 68 -6.80 -8.97 3.11
C PRO A 68 -6.43 -7.76 3.97
N ASP A 69 -5.44 -7.87 4.84
CA ASP A 69 -5.05 -6.84 5.80
C ASP A 69 -3.56 -6.89 6.17
N ALA A 70 -3.09 -5.88 6.90
CA ALA A 70 -1.68 -5.76 7.30
C ALA A 70 -1.21 -6.91 8.19
N LYS A 71 -2.08 -7.45 9.04
CA LYS A 71 -1.74 -8.59 9.90
C LYS A 71 -1.47 -9.85 9.07
N ASP A 72 -2.30 -10.12 8.07
CA ASP A 72 -2.14 -11.29 7.21
C ASP A 72 -0.83 -11.21 6.40
N VAL A 73 -0.53 -10.04 5.82
CA VAL A 73 0.75 -9.82 5.14
C VAL A 73 1.92 -10.08 6.08
N TRP A 74 1.88 -9.53 7.30
CA TRP A 74 2.94 -9.74 8.29
C TRP A 74 3.13 -11.23 8.64
N GLU A 75 2.05 -11.95 8.95
CA GLU A 75 2.14 -13.36 9.34
C GLU A 75 2.76 -14.24 8.26
N HIS A 76 2.57 -13.90 7.00
CA HIS A 76 3.12 -14.67 5.88
C HIS A 76 4.52 -14.19 5.43
N THR A 77 4.98 -13.02 5.86
CA THR A 77 6.25 -12.44 5.39
C THR A 77 7.30 -12.23 6.47
N LYS A 78 6.95 -12.29 7.75
CA LYS A 78 7.86 -12.00 8.88
C LYS A 78 9.16 -12.80 8.87
N ASP A 79 9.11 -14.04 8.40
CA ASP A 79 10.25 -14.97 8.35
C ASP A 79 10.96 -14.97 6.97
N LEU A 80 10.51 -14.16 6.02
CA LEU A 80 11.12 -13.98 4.71
C LEU A 80 12.14 -12.83 4.73
N ASP A 81 12.81 -12.63 3.59
CA ASP A 81 13.76 -11.51 3.43
C ASP A 81 13.15 -10.18 3.89
N PRO A 82 13.87 -9.36 4.68
CA PRO A 82 13.33 -8.10 5.20
C PRO A 82 12.94 -7.08 4.12
N ARG A 83 13.31 -7.26 2.88
CA ARG A 83 12.86 -6.43 1.73
C ARG A 83 11.50 -6.85 1.17
N ILE A 84 10.87 -7.88 1.75
CA ILE A 84 9.47 -8.22 1.49
C ILE A 84 8.63 -7.63 2.63
N GLY A 85 7.69 -6.80 2.29
CA GLY A 85 6.81 -6.12 3.23
C GLY A 85 5.47 -5.80 2.58
N MET A 86 4.91 -4.64 2.90
CA MET A 86 3.57 -4.28 2.44
C MET A 86 3.52 -2.89 1.80
N CYS A 87 2.62 -2.76 0.86
CA CYS A 87 1.96 -1.53 0.48
C CYS A 87 0.68 -1.45 1.32
N LEU A 88 0.70 -0.61 2.36
CA LEU A 88 -0.41 -0.45 3.28
C LEU A 88 -1.49 0.41 2.61
N ASP A 89 -2.53 -0.21 2.05
CA ASP A 89 -3.73 0.51 1.65
C ASP A 89 -4.60 0.76 2.87
N ILE A 90 -4.61 2.01 3.34
CA ILE A 90 -5.28 2.40 4.59
C ILE A 90 -6.79 2.29 4.52
N GLY A 91 -7.38 2.44 3.32
CA GLY A 91 -8.82 2.27 3.11
C GLY A 91 -9.23 0.79 3.12
N HIS A 92 -8.48 -0.07 2.46
CA HIS A 92 -8.72 -1.51 2.48
C HIS A 92 -8.48 -2.11 3.87
N ASP A 93 -7.45 -1.68 4.56
CA ASP A 93 -7.15 -2.10 5.93
C ASP A 93 -8.29 -1.74 6.89
N LEU A 94 -8.79 -0.49 6.83
CA LEU A 94 -9.93 -0.05 7.63
C LEU A 94 -11.20 -0.85 7.31
N ARG A 95 -11.51 -1.09 6.02
CA ARG A 95 -12.68 -1.89 5.59
C ARG A 95 -12.61 -3.35 6.02
N SER A 96 -11.41 -3.84 6.30
CA SER A 96 -11.16 -5.18 6.87
C SER A 96 -11.30 -5.22 8.41
N GLY A 97 -11.76 -4.13 9.03
CA GLY A 97 -11.95 -4.03 10.47
C GLY A 97 -10.65 -3.77 11.23
N ARG A 98 -9.62 -3.27 10.57
CA ARG A 98 -8.33 -2.91 11.14
C ARG A 98 -8.26 -1.40 11.43
N ASP A 99 -7.27 -1.01 12.22
CA ASP A 99 -6.91 0.40 12.42
C ASP A 99 -5.57 0.67 11.70
N PRO A 100 -5.58 1.40 10.56
CA PRO A 100 -4.38 1.61 9.77
C PRO A 100 -3.31 2.44 10.52
N VAL A 101 -3.68 3.27 11.49
CA VAL A 101 -2.73 4.00 12.34
C VAL A 101 -2.00 3.04 13.28
N ALA A 102 -2.74 2.16 13.93
CA ALA A 102 -2.17 1.13 14.80
C ALA A 102 -1.33 0.12 14.01
N ASP A 103 -1.76 -0.25 12.80
CA ASP A 103 -1.04 -1.18 11.95
C ASP A 103 0.24 -0.54 11.36
N LEU A 104 0.21 0.74 10.98
CA LEU A 104 1.43 1.47 10.64
C LEU A 104 2.41 1.48 11.81
N LYS A 105 1.97 1.82 13.02
CA LYS A 105 2.81 1.78 14.23
C LYS A 105 3.47 0.43 14.43
N LYS A 106 2.71 -0.62 14.28
CA LYS A 106 3.14 -2.00 14.54
C LYS A 106 4.08 -2.56 13.49
N TYR A 107 3.82 -2.26 12.21
CA TYR A 107 4.48 -2.90 11.08
C TYR A 107 5.39 -1.96 10.26
N HIS A 108 5.63 -0.72 10.73
CA HIS A 108 6.33 0.35 9.99
C HIS A 108 7.64 -0.10 9.32
N THR A 109 8.40 -1.00 9.96
CA THR A 109 9.67 -1.50 9.39
C THR A 109 9.49 -2.32 8.11
N ARG A 110 8.27 -2.73 7.79
CA ARG A 110 7.91 -3.50 6.60
C ARG A 110 6.86 -2.80 5.73
N VAL A 111 6.53 -1.54 6.02
CA VAL A 111 5.67 -0.70 5.18
C VAL A 111 6.57 0.08 4.23
N PHE A 112 6.62 -0.32 2.95
CA PHE A 112 7.49 0.29 1.95
C PHE A 112 6.77 1.30 1.07
N ASP A 113 5.45 1.14 0.93
CA ASP A 113 4.56 2.06 0.25
C ASP A 113 3.25 2.15 1.04
N MET A 114 2.52 3.21 0.85
CA MET A 114 1.21 3.42 1.44
C MET A 114 0.26 3.95 0.38
N HIS A 115 -0.84 3.24 0.16
CA HIS A 115 -1.93 3.78 -0.63
C HIS A 115 -2.83 4.62 0.26
N ILE A 116 -2.86 5.92 -0.04
CA ILE A 116 -3.68 6.89 0.67
C ILE A 116 -5.06 6.89 0.03
N LYS A 117 -6.02 6.34 0.74
CA LYS A 117 -7.41 6.15 0.33
C LYS A 117 -8.33 6.49 1.51
N ASP A 118 -9.39 7.23 1.28
CA ASP A 118 -10.46 7.38 2.26
C ASP A 118 -11.70 6.60 1.85
N VAL A 119 -12.48 6.18 2.83
CA VAL A 119 -13.65 5.33 2.62
C VAL A 119 -14.84 5.80 3.44
N THR A 120 -16.04 5.62 2.90
CA THR A 120 -17.29 6.07 3.51
C THR A 120 -17.68 5.29 4.77
N ASP A 121 -17.18 4.05 4.91
CA ASP A 121 -17.52 3.14 6.02
C ASP A 121 -16.34 2.20 6.30
N SER A 122 -16.21 1.76 7.56
CA SER A 122 -15.17 0.84 8.03
C SER A 122 -15.52 -0.65 7.81
N THR A 123 -16.53 -0.93 7.00
CA THR A 123 -16.94 -2.29 6.66
C THR A 123 -16.82 -2.55 5.17
N LYS A 124 -17.11 -3.78 4.75
CA LYS A 124 -17.16 -4.15 3.34
C LYS A 124 -18.10 -3.25 2.50
N ALA A 125 -19.08 -2.60 3.11
CA ALA A 125 -19.98 -1.67 2.43
C ALA A 125 -19.32 -0.33 2.09
N GLY A 126 -18.19 0.00 2.70
CA GLY A 126 -17.44 1.23 2.42
C GLY A 126 -16.92 1.26 0.99
N HIS A 127 -16.89 2.44 0.41
CA HIS A 127 -16.36 2.72 -0.92
C HIS A 127 -15.53 3.99 -0.90
N SER A 128 -14.65 4.16 -1.88
CA SER A 128 -13.73 5.28 -1.99
C SER A 128 -14.46 6.63 -2.03
N ILE A 129 -13.89 7.62 -1.33
CA ILE A 129 -14.37 9.01 -1.29
C ILE A 129 -13.16 9.93 -1.21
N GLU A 130 -13.36 11.25 -1.42
CA GLU A 130 -12.31 12.25 -1.27
C GLU A 130 -11.69 12.21 0.14
N LEU A 131 -10.38 12.39 0.22
CA LEU A 131 -9.67 12.38 1.50
C LEU A 131 -10.23 13.43 2.45
N GLY A 132 -10.46 13.03 3.70
CA GLY A 132 -11.04 13.87 4.75
C GLY A 132 -12.55 13.91 4.79
N ARG A 133 -13.24 13.26 3.84
CA ARG A 133 -14.70 13.13 3.86
C ARG A 133 -15.18 11.78 4.39
N GLY A 134 -14.27 10.84 4.61
CA GLY A 134 -14.56 9.46 5.04
C GLY A 134 -14.26 9.20 6.51
N LYS A 135 -13.73 8.03 6.76
CA LYS A 135 -13.52 7.46 8.10
C LYS A 135 -12.07 7.42 8.56
N ILE A 136 -11.11 7.71 7.69
CA ILE A 136 -9.68 7.70 8.04
C ILE A 136 -9.35 8.94 8.88
N ASP A 137 -8.69 8.74 10.01
CA ASP A 137 -8.11 9.83 10.82
C ASP A 137 -6.75 10.21 10.25
N PHE A 138 -6.75 11.11 9.24
CA PHE A 138 -5.53 11.56 8.60
C PHE A 138 -4.58 12.35 9.53
N PRO A 139 -5.05 13.22 10.44
CA PRO A 139 -4.19 13.82 11.44
C PRO A 139 -3.41 12.79 12.26
N ALA A 140 -4.10 11.77 12.80
CA ALA A 140 -3.45 10.70 13.55
C ALA A 140 -2.50 9.86 12.68
N LEU A 141 -2.87 9.59 11.43
CA LEU A 141 -2.01 8.88 10.48
C LEU A 141 -0.71 9.65 10.21
N VAL A 142 -0.80 10.94 9.89
CA VAL A 142 0.37 11.80 9.61
C VAL A 142 1.25 11.92 10.85
N GLN A 143 0.66 12.08 12.03
CA GLN A 143 1.42 12.08 13.28
C GLN A 143 2.17 10.75 13.45
N MET A 144 1.50 9.61 13.24
CA MET A 144 2.15 8.29 13.33
C MET A 144 3.27 8.12 12.30
N MET A 145 3.07 8.57 11.06
CA MET A 145 4.14 8.55 10.04
C MET A 145 5.41 9.27 10.53
N ARG A 146 5.26 10.40 11.23
CA ARG A 146 6.38 11.13 11.81
C ARG A 146 7.01 10.40 12.99
N GLU A 147 6.19 9.85 13.89
CA GLU A 147 6.66 9.10 15.06
C GLU A 147 7.52 7.89 14.67
N VAL A 148 7.13 7.18 13.60
CA VAL A 148 7.89 6.01 13.11
C VAL A 148 8.97 6.36 12.08
N ASN A 149 9.16 7.65 11.78
CA ASN A 149 10.06 8.13 10.72
C ASN A 149 9.81 7.44 9.38
N TYR A 150 8.55 7.38 8.95
CA TYR A 150 8.17 6.78 7.68
C TYR A 150 8.80 7.52 6.50
N THR A 151 9.50 6.82 5.64
CA THR A 151 10.22 7.37 4.47
C THR A 151 9.76 6.79 3.14
N GLY A 152 8.73 5.93 3.16
CA GLY A 152 8.13 5.37 1.96
C GLY A 152 7.28 6.39 1.20
N MET A 153 6.71 5.97 0.09
CA MET A 153 5.82 6.81 -0.71
C MET A 153 4.40 6.78 -0.15
N CYS A 154 3.69 7.89 -0.29
CA CYS A 154 2.25 8.01 -0.09
C CYS A 154 1.60 8.24 -1.45
N SER A 155 1.01 7.20 -2.00
CA SER A 155 0.39 7.21 -3.32
C SER A 155 -1.12 7.36 -3.18
N LEU A 156 -1.69 8.44 -3.72
CA LEU A 156 -3.16 8.59 -3.73
C LEU A 156 -3.79 7.51 -4.62
N GLU A 157 -4.67 6.70 -4.04
CA GLU A 157 -5.49 5.75 -4.77
C GLU A 157 -6.96 6.21 -4.74
N TYR A 158 -7.35 6.94 -5.79
CA TYR A 158 -8.69 7.50 -5.95
C TYR A 158 -9.52 6.67 -6.91
N GLU A 159 -10.56 6.02 -6.41
CA GLU A 159 -11.40 5.09 -7.17
C GLU A 159 -12.83 5.59 -7.39
N LYS A 160 -13.17 6.76 -6.89
CA LYS A 160 -14.45 7.43 -7.15
C LYS A 160 -14.39 8.17 -8.49
N ASP A 161 -15.52 8.37 -9.11
CA ASP A 161 -15.70 9.20 -10.31
C ASP A 161 -14.75 8.83 -11.47
N ARG A 162 -14.75 7.57 -11.86
CA ARG A 162 -13.84 7.01 -12.89
C ARG A 162 -13.83 7.77 -14.22
N ASN A 163 -14.91 8.46 -14.56
CA ASN A 163 -15.04 9.21 -15.81
C ASN A 163 -14.50 10.65 -15.69
N ASP A 164 -14.50 11.24 -14.50
CA ASP A 164 -13.98 12.59 -14.23
C ASP A 164 -13.39 12.66 -12.81
N PRO A 165 -12.19 12.10 -12.59
CA PRO A 165 -11.59 12.04 -11.26
C PRO A 165 -10.86 13.33 -10.84
N PHE A 166 -10.67 14.31 -11.76
CA PHE A 166 -9.75 15.43 -11.53
C PHE A 166 -10.10 16.29 -10.33
N LEU A 167 -11.39 16.60 -10.12
CA LEU A 167 -11.82 17.44 -9.00
C LEU A 167 -11.58 16.73 -7.66
N GLY A 168 -11.95 15.46 -7.55
CA GLY A 168 -11.75 14.68 -6.33
C GLY A 168 -10.28 14.41 -6.03
N ILE A 169 -9.45 14.18 -7.05
CA ILE A 169 -7.98 14.07 -6.90
C ILE A 169 -7.40 15.40 -6.40
N ALA A 170 -7.78 16.54 -7.00
CA ALA A 170 -7.27 17.84 -6.60
C ALA A 170 -7.65 18.19 -5.16
N GLU A 171 -8.90 17.95 -4.76
CA GLU A 171 -9.38 18.11 -3.38
C GLU A 171 -8.59 17.20 -2.42
N SER A 172 -8.47 15.92 -2.72
CA SER A 172 -7.77 14.95 -1.90
C SER A 172 -6.30 15.33 -1.67
N ILE A 173 -5.59 15.72 -2.72
CA ILE A 173 -4.20 16.18 -2.61
C ILE A 173 -4.11 17.46 -1.77
N GLY A 174 -5.01 18.41 -1.98
CA GLY A 174 -5.06 19.67 -1.22
C GLY A 174 -5.28 19.40 0.27
N TYR A 175 -6.23 18.53 0.60
CA TYR A 175 -6.52 18.15 1.97
C TYR A 175 -5.31 17.46 2.64
N PHE A 176 -4.73 16.44 1.99
CA PHE A 176 -3.61 15.70 2.57
C PHE A 176 -2.37 16.59 2.79
N LYS A 177 -2.11 17.51 1.88
CA LYS A 177 -1.05 18.52 2.06
C LYS A 177 -1.32 19.41 3.26
N ALA A 178 -2.55 19.94 3.38
CA ALA A 178 -2.92 20.81 4.50
C ALA A 178 -2.77 20.07 5.85
N VAL A 179 -3.21 18.81 5.94
CA VAL A 179 -3.02 17.99 7.15
C VAL A 179 -1.54 17.77 7.43
N SER A 180 -0.75 17.47 6.39
CA SER A 180 0.70 17.27 6.55
C SER A 180 1.43 18.52 7.02
N ASP A 181 0.97 19.70 6.65
CA ASP A 181 1.57 20.98 7.07
C ASP A 181 1.14 21.39 8.49
N MET A 182 -0.07 20.99 8.92
CA MET A 182 -0.62 21.35 10.23
C MET A 182 -0.14 20.45 11.38
N VAL A 183 0.12 19.18 11.09
CA VAL A 183 0.64 18.23 12.09
C VAL A 183 2.13 18.48 12.28
N CYS A 184 2.49 19.22 13.31
CA CYS A 184 3.88 19.56 13.66
C CYS A 184 4.47 18.59 14.67
#